data_ea8983ff7fafca59c7ace71a145aef6a
#
_entry.id   ea8983ff7fafca59c7ace71a145aef6a
#
_cell.length_a   1.000
_cell.length_b   1.000
_cell.length_c   1.000
_cell.angle_alpha   90.00
_cell.angle_beta   90.00
_cell.angle_gamma   90.00
#
_symmetry.space_group_name_H-M   'P 1'
#
loop_
_entity.id
_entity.type
_entity.pdbx_description
1 polymer ?
#
loop_
_entity_poly.entity_id
_entity_poly.type
_entity_poly.pdbx_seq_one_letter_code
_entity_poly.pdbx_strand_id
1 'polypeptide(L)'
;IRDVERSRGLGDVYKRQAMNCLEQQLGRILFVRTNRGVQLTRDGEQLYSYVEAAMSQLLTAEDELADGENLTHGSIAIGVSETALNIYLLDKLRAFHMAYPGINLKIYNHSTPQAVDEVKNGSIDFAVVTTPADVEAPLKKIMLQSYREILIGGTTFFSLKKQKLSIAEIRNYPMICLGRETMTFRFYDRIFREHGVELAPDTEAATTDQILPLVKCELGLAFIPELMAREAVKNKEVVKLSLEEKLPDRNVCLVYDCLHPLNEAAKQFKKIIVESR
;
A
#
# COMPACT_ATOMS: atom_id res chain seq x y z
N ILE A 1 -8.35 44.21 -2.98
CA ILE A 1 -9.03 43.22 -2.08
C ILE A 1 -10.45 42.93 -2.61
N ARG A 2 -11.25 43.95 -2.97
CA ARG A 2 -12.64 43.78 -3.48
C ARG A 2 -12.72 43.03 -4.81
N ASP A 3 -11.77 43.16 -5.71
CA ASP A 3 -11.77 42.47 -7.01
C ASP A 3 -11.40 41.00 -6.94
N VAL A 4 -10.58 40.60 -5.96
CA VAL A 4 -10.19 39.19 -5.70
C VAL A 4 -11.37 38.42 -5.08
N GLU A 5 -12.18 39.02 -4.24
CA GLU A 5 -13.39 38.41 -3.68
C GLU A 5 -14.52 38.23 -4.73
N ARG A 6 -14.66 39.18 -5.66
CA ARG A 6 -15.62 39.07 -6.79
C ARG A 6 -15.19 37.93 -7.77
N SER A 7 -13.93 37.79 -8.05
CA SER A 7 -13.45 36.73 -8.96
C SER A 7 -13.59 35.33 -8.34
N ARG A 8 -13.39 35.18 -7.02
CA ARG A 8 -13.66 33.93 -6.31
C ARG A 8 -15.14 33.56 -6.32
N GLY A 9 -16.04 34.51 -6.09
CA GLY A 9 -17.50 34.25 -6.11
C GLY A 9 -18.03 33.83 -7.47
N LEU A 10 -17.54 34.41 -8.57
CA LEU A 10 -17.90 34.03 -9.93
C LEU A 10 -17.39 32.64 -10.31
N GLY A 11 -16.17 32.29 -9.90
CA GLY A 11 -15.60 30.97 -10.11
C GLY A 11 -16.39 29.86 -9.39
N ASP A 12 -16.85 30.13 -8.18
CA ASP A 12 -17.64 29.17 -7.40
C ASP A 12 -19.04 28.96 -7.95
N VAL A 13 -19.69 30.01 -8.49
CA VAL A 13 -20.99 29.89 -9.15
C VAL A 13 -20.85 29.05 -10.42
N TYR A 14 -19.82 29.31 -11.24
CA TYR A 14 -19.57 28.55 -12.47
C TYR A 14 -19.28 27.08 -12.19
N LYS A 15 -18.42 26.80 -11.21
CA LYS A 15 -18.13 25.41 -10.77
C LYS A 15 -19.38 24.67 -10.34
N ARG A 16 -20.24 25.31 -9.55
CA ARG A 16 -21.52 24.71 -9.12
C ARG A 16 -22.44 24.43 -10.29
N GLN A 17 -22.53 25.36 -11.23
CA GLN A 17 -23.39 25.20 -12.42
C GLN A 17 -22.89 24.07 -13.30
N ALA A 18 -21.57 23.95 -13.51
CA ALA A 18 -20.96 22.86 -14.27
C ALA A 18 -21.23 21.50 -13.61
N MET A 19 -21.11 21.39 -12.28
CA MET A 19 -21.40 20.15 -11.56
C MET A 19 -22.88 19.78 -11.63
N ASN A 20 -23.79 20.73 -11.46
CA ASN A 20 -25.24 20.47 -11.61
C ASN A 20 -25.58 20.00 -13.04
N CYS A 21 -24.93 20.59 -14.06
CA CYS A 21 -25.12 20.17 -15.46
C CYS A 21 -24.62 18.72 -15.67
N LEU A 22 -23.47 18.36 -15.10
CA LEU A 22 -22.92 17.00 -15.14
C LEU A 22 -23.89 16.00 -14.47
N GLU A 23 -24.40 16.31 -13.28
CA GLU A 23 -25.39 15.47 -12.58
C GLU A 23 -26.66 15.27 -13.40
N GLN A 24 -27.15 16.34 -14.06
CA GLN A 24 -28.30 16.26 -14.95
C GLN A 24 -28.04 15.40 -16.18
N GLN A 25 -26.87 15.53 -16.82
CA GLN A 25 -26.49 14.73 -17.98
C GLN A 25 -26.36 13.23 -17.66
N LEU A 26 -25.82 12.92 -16.47
CA LEU A 26 -25.66 11.54 -16.03
C LEU A 26 -26.90 10.94 -15.39
N GLY A 27 -27.90 11.79 -15.03
CA GLY A 27 -29.09 11.38 -14.30
C GLY A 27 -28.78 10.84 -12.89
N ARG A 28 -27.66 11.27 -12.29
CA ARG A 28 -27.16 10.80 -11.00
C ARG A 28 -26.74 11.97 -10.13
N ILE A 29 -26.97 11.83 -8.81
CA ILE A 29 -26.47 12.77 -7.82
C ILE A 29 -25.06 12.35 -7.44
N LEU A 30 -24.08 13.21 -7.67
CA LEU A 30 -22.66 12.93 -7.41
C LEU A 30 -22.20 13.55 -6.08
N PHE A 31 -22.87 14.61 -5.61
CA PHE A 31 -22.47 15.36 -4.42
C PHE A 31 -23.64 15.51 -3.44
N VAL A 32 -23.35 15.34 -2.15
CA VAL A 32 -24.28 15.62 -1.05
C VAL A 32 -23.74 16.77 -0.22
N ARG A 33 -24.62 17.74 0.08
CA ARG A 33 -24.28 18.84 0.98
C ARG A 33 -24.56 18.42 2.41
N THR A 34 -23.57 18.59 3.26
CA THR A 34 -23.67 18.37 4.70
C THR A 34 -23.37 19.66 5.45
N ASN A 35 -23.69 19.73 6.73
CA ASN A 35 -23.33 20.86 7.60
C ASN A 35 -21.79 21.05 7.73
N ARG A 36 -21.00 20.08 7.25
CA ARG A 36 -19.52 20.10 7.27
C ARG A 36 -18.89 20.33 5.89
N GLY A 37 -19.72 20.59 4.86
CA GLY A 37 -19.25 20.82 3.49
C GLY A 37 -19.93 19.91 2.47
N VAL A 38 -19.25 19.65 1.36
CA VAL A 38 -19.71 18.78 0.26
C VAL A 38 -19.02 17.44 0.37
N GLN A 39 -19.76 16.36 0.21
CA GLN A 39 -19.26 14.99 0.17
C GLN A 39 -19.69 14.33 -1.14
N LEU A 40 -18.90 13.37 -1.62
CA LEU A 40 -19.27 12.53 -2.76
C LEU A 40 -20.33 11.51 -2.33
N THR A 41 -21.24 11.20 -3.26
CA THR A 41 -22.08 10.00 -3.17
C THR A 41 -21.28 8.78 -3.63
N ARG A 42 -21.85 7.59 -3.50
CA ARG A 42 -21.24 6.36 -4.05
C ARG A 42 -21.01 6.47 -5.56
N ASP A 43 -21.98 7.02 -6.31
CA ASP A 43 -21.87 7.28 -7.75
C ASP A 43 -20.80 8.35 -8.02
N GLY A 44 -20.72 9.37 -7.14
CA GLY A 44 -19.68 10.40 -7.16
C GLY A 44 -18.28 9.86 -6.92
N GLU A 45 -18.08 8.97 -5.95
CA GLU A 45 -16.80 8.30 -5.69
C GLU A 45 -16.35 7.46 -6.88
N GLN A 46 -17.29 6.72 -7.48
CA GLN A 46 -17.02 5.92 -8.67
C GLN A 46 -16.59 6.78 -9.86
N LEU A 47 -17.31 7.88 -10.14
CA LEU A 47 -16.94 8.79 -11.22
C LEU A 47 -15.61 9.48 -10.93
N TYR A 48 -15.39 9.89 -9.67
CA TYR A 48 -14.17 10.59 -9.25
C TYR A 48 -12.92 9.75 -9.54
N SER A 49 -12.94 8.45 -9.27
CA SER A 49 -11.81 7.57 -9.55
C SER A 49 -11.43 7.54 -11.03
N TYR A 50 -12.42 7.50 -11.93
CA TYR A 50 -12.15 7.57 -13.38
C TYR A 50 -11.65 8.94 -13.82
N VAL A 51 -12.20 10.03 -13.28
CA VAL A 51 -11.76 11.39 -13.59
C VAL A 51 -10.35 11.64 -13.09
N GLU A 52 -10.02 11.17 -11.89
CA GLU A 52 -8.68 11.28 -11.30
C GLU A 52 -7.64 10.54 -12.16
N ALA A 53 -7.95 9.33 -12.60
CA ALA A 53 -7.10 8.57 -13.51
C ALA A 53 -6.88 9.29 -14.85
N ALA A 54 -7.96 9.79 -15.47
CA ALA A 54 -7.88 10.53 -16.72
C ALA A 54 -7.06 11.82 -16.60
N MET A 55 -7.25 12.58 -15.50
CA MET A 55 -6.46 13.78 -15.23
C MET A 55 -4.99 13.47 -14.98
N SER A 56 -4.68 12.38 -14.27
CA SER A 56 -3.31 11.95 -14.07
C SER A 56 -2.62 11.64 -15.41
N GLN A 57 -3.30 10.96 -16.31
CA GLN A 57 -2.76 10.66 -17.66
C GLN A 57 -2.56 11.92 -18.50
N LEU A 58 -3.50 12.89 -18.46
CA LEU A 58 -3.35 14.16 -19.17
C LEU A 58 -2.15 14.96 -18.65
N LEU A 59 -1.98 15.06 -17.33
CA LEU A 59 -0.83 15.73 -16.73
C LEU A 59 0.49 15.04 -17.08
N THR A 60 0.50 13.72 -17.12
CA THR A 60 1.66 12.93 -17.55
C THR A 60 2.02 13.26 -19.02
N ALA A 61 1.01 13.33 -19.89
CA ALA A 61 1.24 13.67 -21.29
C ALA A 61 1.74 15.12 -21.48
N GLU A 62 1.23 16.07 -20.69
CA GLU A 62 1.72 17.45 -20.67
C GLU A 62 3.19 17.52 -20.23
N ASP A 63 3.56 16.82 -19.16
CA ASP A 63 4.92 16.73 -18.65
C ASP A 63 5.87 16.11 -19.69
N GLU A 64 5.46 15.02 -20.37
CA GLU A 64 6.26 14.39 -21.44
C GLU A 64 6.49 15.30 -22.64
N LEU A 65 5.50 16.11 -22.99
CA LEU A 65 5.63 17.07 -24.10
C LEU A 65 6.49 18.28 -23.72
N ALA A 66 6.53 18.64 -22.46
CA ALA A 66 7.26 19.81 -21.97
C ALA A 66 8.77 19.54 -21.79
N ASP A 67 9.14 18.37 -21.26
CA ASP A 67 10.52 18.10 -20.81
C ASP A 67 11.43 17.40 -21.82
N GLY A 68 10.90 16.81 -22.90
CA GLY A 68 11.70 16.03 -23.83
C GLY A 68 12.44 14.88 -23.13
N GLU A 69 13.73 14.67 -23.48
CA GLU A 69 14.56 13.60 -22.90
C GLU A 69 15.19 13.93 -21.51
N ASN A 70 15.00 15.13 -21.00
CA ASN A 70 15.60 15.56 -19.73
C ASN A 70 14.62 15.36 -18.56
N LEU A 71 14.90 14.39 -17.69
CA LEU A 71 14.14 14.08 -16.46
C LEU A 71 14.34 15.16 -15.38
N THR A 72 14.04 16.43 -15.73
CA THR A 72 14.19 17.57 -14.81
C THR A 72 12.94 17.81 -13.99
N HIS A 73 11.77 17.41 -14.51
CA HIS A 73 10.47 17.57 -13.89
C HIS A 73 9.60 16.32 -14.13
N GLY A 74 8.42 16.30 -13.54
CA GLY A 74 7.46 15.21 -13.69
C GLY A 74 7.04 14.60 -12.36
N SER A 75 6.21 13.56 -12.43
CA SER A 75 5.75 12.88 -11.23
C SER A 75 5.65 11.37 -11.45
N ILE A 76 5.79 10.61 -10.35
CA ILE A 76 5.56 9.17 -10.31
C ILE A 76 4.56 8.89 -9.20
N ALA A 77 3.49 8.16 -9.52
CA ALA A 77 2.47 7.70 -8.59
C ALA A 77 2.67 6.22 -8.27
N ILE A 78 2.94 5.89 -7.03
CA ILE A 78 3.30 4.53 -6.59
C ILE A 78 2.32 4.07 -5.52
N GLY A 79 1.59 2.99 -5.78
CA GLY A 79 0.86 2.27 -4.74
C GLY A 79 1.81 1.32 -4.01
N VAL A 80 1.79 1.34 -2.68
CA VAL A 80 2.74 0.53 -1.91
C VAL A 80 2.07 -0.07 -0.69
N SER A 81 2.34 -1.37 -0.42
CA SER A 81 1.99 -1.93 0.88
C SER A 81 3.04 -1.55 1.91
N GLU A 82 2.60 -1.32 3.16
CA GLU A 82 3.46 -0.90 4.27
C GLU A 82 4.71 -1.78 4.41
N THR A 83 4.53 -3.09 4.34
CA THR A 83 5.65 -4.05 4.37
C THR A 83 6.65 -3.82 3.23
N ALA A 84 6.14 -3.69 1.99
CA ALA A 84 7.01 -3.52 0.82
C ALA A 84 7.78 -2.19 0.86
N LEU A 85 7.15 -1.13 1.38
CA LEU A 85 7.80 0.15 1.61
C LEU A 85 9.00 0.00 2.55
N ASN A 86 8.77 -0.57 3.73
CA ASN A 86 9.76 -0.63 4.80
C ASN A 86 10.92 -1.60 4.53
N ILE A 87 10.67 -2.75 3.91
CA ILE A 87 11.71 -3.77 3.72
C ILE A 87 12.46 -3.66 2.40
N TYR A 88 11.92 -2.91 1.43
CA TYR A 88 12.52 -2.85 0.08
C TYR A 88 12.59 -1.46 -0.54
N LEU A 89 11.50 -0.68 -0.52
CA LEU A 89 11.36 0.45 -1.42
C LEU A 89 12.08 1.72 -0.93
N LEU A 90 12.21 1.94 0.38
CA LEU A 90 12.79 3.17 0.95
C LEU A 90 14.18 3.49 0.40
N ASP A 91 15.08 2.50 0.35
CA ASP A 91 16.44 2.70 -0.18
C ASP A 91 16.43 3.03 -1.68
N LYS A 92 15.48 2.47 -2.44
CA LYS A 92 15.32 2.75 -3.87
C LYS A 92 14.76 4.14 -4.13
N LEU A 93 13.78 4.56 -3.31
CA LEU A 93 13.23 5.92 -3.36
C LEU A 93 14.32 6.96 -3.06
N ARG A 94 15.15 6.70 -2.04
CA ARG A 94 16.29 7.56 -1.71
C ARG A 94 17.26 7.67 -2.89
N ALA A 95 17.67 6.54 -3.45
CA ALA A 95 18.61 6.51 -4.57
C ALA A 95 18.05 7.27 -5.79
N PHE A 96 16.77 7.07 -6.10
CA PHE A 96 16.11 7.76 -7.20
C PHE A 96 16.01 9.27 -6.95
N HIS A 97 15.55 9.67 -5.76
CA HIS A 97 15.42 11.09 -5.44
C HIS A 97 16.76 11.85 -5.47
N MET A 98 17.84 11.19 -5.07
CA MET A 98 19.20 11.76 -5.18
C MET A 98 19.64 11.93 -6.62
N ALA A 99 19.25 11.02 -7.53
CA ALA A 99 19.58 11.07 -8.94
C ALA A 99 18.68 12.04 -9.74
N TYR A 100 17.41 12.17 -9.33
CA TYR A 100 16.37 12.94 -10.02
C TYR A 100 15.59 13.83 -9.05
N PRO A 101 16.20 14.88 -8.46
CA PRO A 101 15.60 15.68 -7.40
C PRO A 101 14.37 16.51 -7.85
N GLY A 102 14.22 16.75 -9.16
CA GLY A 102 13.08 17.47 -9.74
C GLY A 102 11.83 16.60 -9.93
N ILE A 103 11.93 15.27 -9.75
CA ILE A 103 10.78 14.38 -9.94
C ILE A 103 9.96 14.31 -8.64
N ASN A 104 8.65 14.55 -8.75
CA ASN A 104 7.71 14.46 -7.63
C ASN A 104 7.29 13.00 -7.40
N LEU A 105 7.50 12.49 -6.19
CA LEU A 105 7.12 11.14 -5.78
C LEU A 105 5.80 11.18 -5.02
N LYS A 106 4.74 10.60 -5.58
CA LYS A 106 3.44 10.40 -4.93
C LYS A 106 3.36 8.95 -4.45
N ILE A 107 3.35 8.75 -3.15
CA ILE A 107 3.36 7.41 -2.54
C ILE A 107 2.05 7.21 -1.81
N TYR A 108 1.28 6.20 -2.23
CA TYR A 108 -0.01 5.85 -1.66
C TYR A 108 0.09 4.55 -0.90
N ASN A 109 -0.30 4.57 0.38
CA ASN A 109 -0.38 3.34 1.17
C ASN A 109 -1.69 2.62 0.85
N HIS A 110 -1.57 1.44 0.26
CA HIS A 110 -2.69 0.61 -0.17
C HIS A 110 -2.52 -0.84 0.29
N SER A 111 -3.63 -1.52 0.55
CA SER A 111 -3.63 -2.97 0.58
C SER A 111 -3.28 -3.53 -0.80
N THR A 112 -2.76 -4.78 -0.85
CA THR A 112 -2.39 -5.39 -2.14
C THR A 112 -3.53 -5.38 -3.17
N PRO A 113 -4.80 -5.73 -2.85
CA PRO A 113 -5.89 -5.65 -3.81
C PRO A 113 -6.15 -4.22 -4.31
N GLN A 114 -6.18 -3.24 -3.40
CA GLN A 114 -6.39 -1.83 -3.76
C GLN A 114 -5.29 -1.33 -4.70
N ALA A 115 -4.02 -1.60 -4.38
CA ALA A 115 -2.90 -1.18 -5.23
C ALA A 115 -2.98 -1.82 -6.65
N VAL A 116 -3.41 -3.08 -6.75
CA VAL A 116 -3.59 -3.76 -8.04
C VAL A 116 -4.73 -3.11 -8.84
N ASP A 117 -5.85 -2.79 -8.19
CA ASP A 117 -6.98 -2.11 -8.83
C ASP A 117 -6.62 -0.71 -9.30
N GLU A 118 -5.85 0.05 -8.53
CA GLU A 118 -5.36 1.38 -8.88
C GLU A 118 -4.43 1.37 -10.10
N VAL A 119 -3.54 0.35 -10.22
CA VAL A 119 -2.74 0.15 -11.44
C VAL A 119 -3.63 -0.15 -12.63
N LYS A 120 -4.63 -1.02 -12.47
CA LYS A 120 -5.56 -1.40 -13.53
C LYS A 120 -6.37 -0.21 -14.04
N ASN A 121 -6.73 0.70 -13.15
CA ASN A 121 -7.50 1.90 -13.48
C ASN A 121 -6.60 3.06 -13.99
N GLY A 122 -5.27 2.90 -13.96
CA GLY A 122 -4.33 3.93 -14.38
C GLY A 122 -4.21 5.13 -13.41
N SER A 123 -4.69 4.99 -12.16
CA SER A 123 -4.58 6.02 -11.12
C SER A 123 -3.17 6.13 -10.56
N ILE A 124 -2.39 5.04 -10.65
CA ILE A 124 -0.99 4.96 -10.27
C ILE A 124 -0.18 4.29 -11.38
N ASP A 125 1.09 4.64 -11.51
CA ASP A 125 1.99 4.10 -12.54
C ASP A 125 2.30 2.61 -12.31
N PHE A 126 2.54 2.24 -11.06
CA PHE A 126 2.76 0.86 -10.66
C PHE A 126 2.58 0.67 -9.14
N ALA A 127 2.47 -0.58 -8.75
CA ALA A 127 2.38 -0.96 -7.34
C ALA A 127 3.58 -1.80 -6.90
N VAL A 128 4.06 -1.57 -5.66
CA VAL A 128 5.06 -2.42 -5.00
C VAL A 128 4.41 -3.01 -3.75
N VAL A 129 4.08 -4.29 -3.84
CA VAL A 129 3.25 -4.98 -2.85
C VAL A 129 3.87 -6.31 -2.43
N THR A 130 3.27 -6.99 -1.45
CA THR A 130 3.74 -8.29 -1.00
C THR A 130 2.81 -9.42 -1.47
N THR A 131 3.39 -10.61 -1.69
CA THR A 131 2.60 -11.81 -1.96
C THR A 131 1.85 -12.27 -0.69
N PRO A 132 0.65 -12.92 -0.83
CA PRO A 132 0.00 -13.22 -2.10
C PRO A 132 -0.53 -11.97 -2.81
N ALA A 133 -0.35 -11.93 -4.12
CA ALA A 133 -0.87 -10.89 -5.00
C ALA A 133 -1.40 -11.57 -6.27
N ASP A 134 -2.71 -11.58 -6.40
CA ASP A 134 -3.38 -12.12 -7.57
C ASP A 134 -3.37 -11.03 -8.66
N VAL A 135 -2.71 -11.34 -9.76
CA VAL A 135 -2.49 -10.41 -10.86
C VAL A 135 -2.82 -11.12 -12.17
N GLU A 136 -3.81 -10.58 -12.87
CA GLU A 136 -4.28 -11.10 -14.16
C GLU A 136 -3.89 -10.14 -15.30
N ALA A 137 -3.85 -10.67 -16.52
CA ALA A 137 -3.64 -9.84 -17.70
C ALA A 137 -4.69 -8.69 -17.76
N PRO A 138 -4.33 -7.47 -18.20
CA PRO A 138 -3.07 -7.09 -18.82
C PRO A 138 -1.92 -6.75 -17.86
N LEU A 139 -2.16 -6.84 -16.56
CA LEU A 139 -1.16 -6.53 -15.55
C LEU A 139 -0.04 -7.58 -15.54
N LYS A 140 1.17 -7.14 -15.26
CA LYS A 140 2.35 -7.99 -15.05
C LYS A 140 2.89 -7.86 -13.64
N LYS A 141 3.41 -8.98 -13.14
CA LYS A 141 4.06 -9.07 -11.84
C LYS A 141 5.52 -9.50 -11.98
N ILE A 142 6.42 -8.74 -11.35
CA ILE A 142 7.85 -9.06 -11.26
C ILE A 142 8.18 -9.29 -9.79
N MET A 143 8.77 -10.44 -9.45
CA MET A 143 9.29 -10.69 -8.10
C MET A 143 10.57 -9.89 -7.90
N LEU A 144 10.66 -9.15 -6.78
CA LEU A 144 11.79 -8.27 -6.47
C LEU A 144 12.69 -8.86 -5.39
N GLN A 145 12.14 -9.17 -4.23
CA GLN A 145 12.89 -9.67 -3.08
C GLN A 145 12.07 -10.68 -2.29
N SER A 146 12.70 -11.80 -1.92
CA SER A 146 12.12 -12.75 -0.95
C SER A 146 12.40 -12.30 0.48
N TYR A 147 11.47 -12.53 1.37
CA TYR A 147 11.62 -12.27 2.79
C TYR A 147 10.90 -13.32 3.64
N ARG A 148 11.36 -13.46 4.89
CA ARG A 148 10.80 -14.40 5.86
C ARG A 148 9.94 -13.68 6.89
N GLU A 149 8.89 -14.37 7.28
CA GLU A 149 8.09 -14.01 8.44
C GLU A 149 8.60 -14.75 9.66
N ILE A 150 8.60 -14.08 10.81
CA ILE A 150 8.95 -14.68 12.10
C ILE A 150 7.83 -14.44 13.10
N LEU A 151 7.68 -15.36 14.05
CA LEU A 151 6.81 -15.17 15.21
C LEU A 151 7.58 -14.40 16.27
N ILE A 152 6.99 -13.35 16.81
CA ILE A 152 7.53 -12.55 17.90
C ILE A 152 6.54 -12.45 19.06
N GLY A 153 7.06 -12.25 20.25
CA GLY A 153 6.29 -11.91 21.45
C GLY A 153 7.00 -10.85 22.27
N GLY A 154 6.29 -10.19 23.15
CA GLY A 154 6.87 -9.24 24.08
C GLY A 154 7.75 -9.93 25.13
N THR A 155 8.25 -9.16 26.10
CA THR A 155 9.24 -9.64 27.09
C THR A 155 8.66 -10.71 28.03
N THR A 156 7.36 -10.71 28.28
CA THR A 156 6.65 -11.74 29.07
C THR A 156 6.74 -13.14 28.46
N PHE A 157 6.95 -13.22 27.14
CA PHE A 157 7.10 -14.49 26.41
C PHE A 157 8.53 -14.99 26.29
N PHE A 158 9.52 -14.38 26.98
CA PHE A 158 10.91 -14.84 26.93
C PHE A 158 11.11 -16.30 27.40
N SER A 159 10.26 -16.80 28.25
CA SER A 159 10.28 -18.20 28.69
C SER A 159 10.06 -19.18 27.54
N LEU A 160 9.31 -18.79 26.52
CA LEU A 160 9.01 -19.60 25.33
C LEU A 160 10.17 -19.66 24.32
N LYS A 161 11.21 -18.83 24.47
CA LYS A 161 12.34 -18.74 23.54
C LYS A 161 13.07 -20.10 23.34
N LYS A 162 13.08 -20.95 24.37
CA LYS A 162 13.76 -22.23 24.36
C LYS A 162 12.91 -23.38 23.82
N GLN A 163 11.66 -23.12 23.54
CA GLN A 163 10.69 -24.09 23.05
C GLN A 163 10.47 -23.87 21.56
N LYS A 164 10.08 -24.93 20.85
CA LYS A 164 9.46 -24.80 19.54
C LYS A 164 7.96 -24.91 19.73
N LEU A 165 7.25 -23.96 19.24
CA LEU A 165 5.79 -23.92 19.29
C LEU A 165 5.23 -24.45 17.97
N SER A 166 4.25 -25.34 18.05
CA SER A 166 3.45 -25.70 16.89
C SER A 166 2.38 -24.62 16.64
N ILE A 167 1.87 -24.53 15.42
CA ILE A 167 0.77 -23.64 15.07
C ILE A 167 -0.47 -23.94 15.94
N ALA A 168 -0.67 -25.21 16.30
CA ALA A 168 -1.76 -25.62 17.20
C ALA A 168 -1.61 -25.05 18.62
N GLU A 169 -0.39 -24.90 19.11
CA GLU A 169 -0.13 -24.36 20.44
C GLU A 169 -0.23 -22.83 20.48
N ILE A 170 0.04 -22.15 19.35
CA ILE A 170 -0.06 -20.68 19.26
C ILE A 170 -1.46 -20.19 19.64
N ARG A 171 -2.52 -20.94 19.31
CA ARG A 171 -3.91 -20.60 19.68
C ARG A 171 -4.14 -20.39 21.18
N ASN A 172 -3.24 -20.87 22.02
CA ASN A 172 -3.36 -20.73 23.48
C ASN A 172 -2.81 -19.39 23.99
N TYR A 173 -2.30 -18.55 23.09
CA TYR A 173 -1.73 -17.24 23.38
C TYR A 173 -2.52 -16.16 22.65
N PRO A 174 -2.65 -14.96 23.22
CA PRO A 174 -3.25 -13.83 22.53
C PRO A 174 -2.50 -13.54 21.21
N MET A 175 -3.24 -13.33 20.13
CA MET A 175 -2.69 -13.09 18.80
C MET A 175 -3.02 -11.68 18.31
N ILE A 176 -2.02 -11.03 17.75
CA ILE A 176 -2.14 -9.74 17.06
C ILE A 176 -2.02 -10.00 15.56
N CYS A 177 -3.02 -9.62 14.78
CA CYS A 177 -3.05 -9.79 13.33
C CYS A 177 -3.45 -8.48 12.64
N LEU A 178 -3.27 -8.44 11.33
CA LEU A 178 -3.91 -7.43 10.49
C LEU A 178 -5.39 -7.78 10.29
N GLY A 179 -6.19 -6.79 9.87
CA GLY A 179 -7.62 -6.98 9.58
C GLY A 179 -7.88 -8.11 8.56
N ARG A 180 -9.03 -8.77 8.69
CA ARG A 180 -9.42 -9.98 7.92
C ARG A 180 -9.50 -9.74 6.41
N GLU A 181 -9.71 -8.51 5.98
CA GLU A 181 -9.74 -8.11 4.57
C GLU A 181 -8.36 -8.11 3.90
N THR A 182 -7.27 -8.11 4.69
CA THR A 182 -5.91 -8.03 4.18
C THR A 182 -5.42 -9.36 3.61
N MET A 183 -4.60 -9.31 2.56
CA MET A 183 -3.96 -10.51 1.99
C MET A 183 -2.98 -11.16 2.98
N THR A 184 -2.42 -10.40 3.91
CA THR A 184 -1.54 -10.91 4.96
C THR A 184 -2.33 -11.75 5.98
N PHE A 185 -3.52 -11.30 6.41
CA PHE A 185 -4.38 -12.12 7.25
C PHE A 185 -4.76 -13.42 6.53
N ARG A 186 -5.21 -13.34 5.27
CA ARG A 186 -5.59 -14.52 4.47
C ARG A 186 -4.42 -15.51 4.29
N PHE A 187 -3.19 -14.98 4.19
CA PHE A 187 -1.99 -15.81 4.13
C PHE A 187 -1.80 -16.64 5.40
N TYR A 188 -1.91 -16.02 6.59
CA TYR A 188 -1.78 -16.74 7.85
C TYR A 188 -2.99 -17.64 8.15
N ASP A 189 -4.21 -17.18 7.89
CA ASP A 189 -5.44 -17.95 8.10
C ASP A 189 -5.39 -19.27 7.30
N ARG A 190 -4.90 -19.23 6.06
CA ARG A 190 -4.68 -20.44 5.27
C ARG A 190 -3.70 -21.40 5.94
N ILE A 191 -2.57 -20.91 6.43
CA ILE A 191 -1.56 -21.74 7.10
C ILE A 191 -2.15 -22.38 8.37
N PHE A 192 -2.87 -21.60 9.16
CA PHE A 192 -3.52 -22.12 10.38
C PHE A 192 -4.55 -23.21 10.05
N ARG A 193 -5.39 -23.00 9.02
CA ARG A 193 -6.38 -23.99 8.55
C ARG A 193 -5.74 -25.26 8.03
N GLU A 194 -4.61 -25.17 7.31
CA GLU A 194 -3.85 -26.34 6.86
C GLU A 194 -3.39 -27.22 8.02
N HIS A 195 -3.26 -26.64 9.23
CA HIS A 195 -2.93 -27.36 10.47
C HIS A 195 -4.15 -27.62 11.38
N GLY A 196 -5.38 -27.45 10.85
CA GLY A 196 -6.61 -27.74 11.57
C GLY A 196 -6.95 -26.71 12.68
N VAL A 197 -6.38 -25.51 12.61
CA VAL A 197 -6.58 -24.44 13.60
C VAL A 197 -7.25 -23.25 12.91
N GLU A 198 -8.19 -22.62 13.63
CA GLU A 198 -8.74 -21.32 13.22
C GLU A 198 -7.86 -20.19 13.76
N LEU A 199 -7.49 -19.25 12.91
CA LEU A 199 -6.79 -18.02 13.32
C LEU A 199 -7.82 -17.03 13.87
N ALA A 200 -7.84 -16.86 15.19
CA ALA A 200 -8.72 -15.93 15.89
C ALA A 200 -7.86 -14.85 16.58
N PRO A 201 -7.71 -13.66 15.98
CA PRO A 201 -6.97 -12.59 16.62
C PRO A 201 -7.70 -11.99 17.81
N ASP A 202 -6.98 -11.70 18.90
CA ASP A 202 -7.46 -10.94 20.05
C ASP A 202 -7.30 -9.42 19.79
N THR A 203 -6.35 -9.05 18.96
CA THR A 203 -6.09 -7.67 18.57
C THR A 203 -5.93 -7.56 17.06
N GLU A 204 -6.68 -6.67 16.44
CA GLU A 204 -6.57 -6.37 15.01
C GLU A 204 -5.89 -5.01 14.81
N ALA A 205 -4.85 -4.98 13.96
CA ALA A 205 -4.12 -3.78 13.55
C ALA A 205 -4.47 -3.43 12.10
N ALA A 206 -4.50 -2.14 11.78
CA ALA A 206 -4.79 -1.68 10.42
C ALA A 206 -3.60 -1.86 9.48
N THR A 207 -2.37 -1.67 9.99
CA THR A 207 -1.12 -1.65 9.20
C THR A 207 0.00 -2.44 9.87
N THR A 208 0.97 -2.91 9.10
CA THR A 208 2.06 -3.77 9.60
C THR A 208 3.00 -3.05 10.57
N ASP A 209 3.17 -1.74 10.44
CA ASP A 209 3.99 -0.91 11.33
C ASP A 209 3.43 -0.84 12.76
N GLN A 210 2.11 -1.05 12.93
CA GLN A 210 1.46 -1.12 14.25
C GLN A 210 1.77 -2.42 15.00
N ILE A 211 2.11 -3.51 14.30
CA ILE A 211 2.30 -4.83 14.90
C ILE A 211 3.42 -4.81 15.95
N LEU A 212 4.60 -4.30 15.61
CA LEU A 212 5.75 -4.30 16.52
C LEU A 212 5.51 -3.47 17.80
N PRO A 213 4.95 -2.25 17.74
CA PRO A 213 4.54 -1.52 18.94
C PRO A 213 3.54 -2.27 19.82
N LEU A 214 2.53 -2.91 19.24
CA LEU A 214 1.53 -3.67 19.99
C LEU A 214 2.14 -4.89 20.70
N VAL A 215 3.09 -5.59 20.05
CA VAL A 215 3.84 -6.69 20.68
C VAL A 215 4.71 -6.17 21.83
N LYS A 216 5.37 -5.01 21.66
CA LYS A 216 6.15 -4.37 22.74
C LYS A 216 5.27 -3.98 23.94
N CYS A 217 4.00 -3.68 23.70
CA CYS A 217 3.01 -3.42 24.73
C CYS A 217 2.41 -4.70 25.37
N GLU A 218 2.98 -5.87 25.08
CA GLU A 218 2.59 -7.16 25.67
C GLU A 218 1.17 -7.64 25.32
N LEU A 219 0.59 -7.16 24.20
CA LEU A 219 -0.77 -7.51 23.82
C LEU A 219 -0.90 -8.91 23.22
N GLY A 220 0.22 -9.57 22.89
CA GLY A 220 0.21 -10.94 22.38
C GLY A 220 1.38 -11.26 21.46
N LEU A 221 1.25 -12.38 20.77
CA LEU A 221 2.17 -12.85 19.74
C LEU A 221 1.76 -12.30 18.38
N ALA A 222 2.72 -12.11 17.50
CA ALA A 222 2.44 -11.70 16.13
C ALA A 222 3.45 -12.27 15.14
N PHE A 223 3.01 -12.45 13.91
CA PHE A 223 3.91 -12.65 12.77
C PHE A 223 4.29 -11.30 12.16
N ILE A 224 5.58 -11.16 11.83
CA ILE A 224 6.12 -9.94 11.24
C ILE A 224 7.31 -10.28 10.33
N PRO A 225 7.57 -9.52 9.26
CA PRO A 225 8.80 -9.67 8.49
C PRO A 225 10.04 -9.54 9.38
N GLU A 226 10.96 -10.50 9.27
CA GLU A 226 12.17 -10.55 10.12
C GLU A 226 12.99 -9.26 10.06
N LEU A 227 13.02 -8.61 8.88
CA LEU A 227 13.73 -7.34 8.69
C LEU A 227 13.14 -6.21 9.55
N MET A 228 11.83 -6.16 9.74
CA MET A 228 11.15 -5.13 10.54
C MET A 228 11.35 -5.32 12.05
N ALA A 229 11.53 -6.55 12.50
CA ALA A 229 11.73 -6.87 13.93
C ALA A 229 13.20 -6.93 14.34
N ARG A 230 14.16 -6.89 13.41
CA ARG A 230 15.57 -7.15 13.64
C ARG A 230 16.17 -6.36 14.79
N GLU A 231 16.00 -5.05 14.80
CA GLU A 231 16.56 -4.19 15.84
C GLU A 231 15.89 -4.43 17.21
N ALA A 232 14.57 -4.59 17.26
CA ALA A 232 13.86 -4.87 18.50
C ALA A 232 14.26 -6.23 19.10
N VAL A 233 14.46 -7.25 18.27
CA VAL A 233 14.97 -8.56 18.74
C VAL A 233 16.41 -8.43 19.27
N LYS A 234 17.28 -7.70 18.55
CA LYS A 234 18.66 -7.45 18.96
C LYS A 234 18.74 -6.71 20.30
N ASN A 235 17.89 -5.71 20.47
CA ASN A 235 17.80 -4.90 21.70
C ASN A 235 17.04 -5.61 22.84
N LYS A 236 16.53 -6.83 22.59
CA LYS A 236 15.74 -7.62 23.57
C LYS A 236 14.44 -6.92 23.99
N GLU A 237 13.88 -6.08 23.15
CA GLU A 237 12.58 -5.44 23.36
C GLU A 237 11.43 -6.41 23.06
N VAL A 238 11.69 -7.38 22.17
CA VAL A 238 10.81 -8.50 21.83
C VAL A 238 11.62 -9.77 21.71
N VAL A 239 10.97 -10.93 21.78
CA VAL A 239 11.58 -12.24 21.60
C VAL A 239 11.12 -12.85 20.29
N LYS A 240 12.07 -13.37 19.50
CA LYS A 240 11.78 -14.25 18.37
C LYS A 240 11.51 -15.66 18.92
N LEU A 241 10.36 -16.21 18.55
CA LEU A 241 9.91 -17.54 18.92
C LEU A 241 10.15 -18.52 17.74
N SER A 242 10.51 -19.75 18.08
CA SER A 242 10.75 -20.79 17.09
C SER A 242 9.47 -21.59 16.84
N LEU A 243 9.19 -21.87 15.55
CA LEU A 243 8.08 -22.73 15.15
C LEU A 243 8.59 -24.12 14.81
N GLU A 244 7.72 -25.13 15.00
CA GLU A 244 7.93 -26.47 14.47
C GLU A 244 7.75 -26.47 12.94
N GLU A 245 6.71 -25.79 12.49
CA GLU A 245 6.36 -25.66 11.08
C GLU A 245 7.19 -24.59 10.38
N LYS A 246 7.52 -24.85 9.14
CA LYS A 246 8.21 -23.89 8.28
C LYS A 246 7.19 -23.01 7.58
N LEU A 247 7.19 -21.72 7.87
CA LEU A 247 6.39 -20.77 7.11
C LEU A 247 6.93 -20.62 5.68
N PRO A 248 6.05 -20.52 4.68
CA PRO A 248 6.46 -20.18 3.31
C PRO A 248 7.11 -18.79 3.26
N ASP A 249 8.16 -18.65 2.46
CA ASP A 249 8.73 -17.35 2.18
C ASP A 249 7.73 -16.50 1.39
N ARG A 250 7.71 -15.19 1.65
CA ARG A 250 6.93 -14.21 0.92
C ARG A 250 7.84 -13.35 0.04
N ASN A 251 7.25 -12.69 -0.94
CA ASN A 251 8.02 -11.85 -1.84
C ASN A 251 7.44 -10.43 -1.90
N VAL A 252 8.32 -9.45 -2.02
CA VAL A 252 7.97 -8.14 -2.56
C VAL A 252 7.88 -8.27 -4.07
N CYS A 253 6.87 -7.71 -4.66
CA CYS A 253 6.68 -7.72 -6.11
C CYS A 253 6.25 -6.36 -6.64
N LEU A 254 6.69 -6.08 -7.86
CA LEU A 254 6.25 -4.94 -8.68
C LEU A 254 5.09 -5.41 -9.56
N VAL A 255 4.00 -4.65 -9.56
CA VAL A 255 2.84 -4.83 -10.44
C VAL A 255 2.69 -3.59 -11.31
N TYR A 256 2.54 -3.77 -12.61
CA TYR A 256 2.35 -2.69 -13.57
C TYR A 256 1.49 -3.13 -14.74
N ASP A 257 0.86 -2.19 -15.42
CA ASP A 257 0.11 -2.46 -16.64
C ASP A 257 1.03 -2.43 -17.86
N CYS A 258 0.83 -3.38 -18.78
CA CYS A 258 1.56 -3.42 -20.03
C CYS A 258 0.92 -2.59 -21.14
N LEU A 259 -0.38 -2.30 -21.01
CA LEU A 259 -1.14 -1.54 -22.01
C LEU A 259 -1.02 -0.03 -21.80
N HIS A 260 -0.84 0.39 -20.54
CA HIS A 260 -0.63 1.78 -20.23
C HIS A 260 0.86 2.11 -20.23
N PRO A 261 1.34 2.99 -21.15
CA PRO A 261 2.74 3.37 -21.18
C PRO A 261 3.10 4.13 -19.93
N LEU A 262 4.20 3.72 -19.29
CA LEU A 262 4.79 4.47 -18.18
C LEU A 262 5.48 5.71 -18.74
N ASN A 263 5.38 6.84 -18.03
CA ASN A 263 6.18 8.02 -18.32
C ASN A 263 7.68 7.75 -18.12
N GLU A 264 8.55 8.62 -18.63
CA GLU A 264 10.01 8.39 -18.58
C GLU A 264 10.54 8.30 -17.13
N ALA A 265 10.01 9.10 -16.21
CA ALA A 265 10.38 9.03 -14.80
C ALA A 265 10.03 7.67 -14.17
N ALA A 266 8.81 7.18 -14.43
CA ALA A 266 8.36 5.87 -13.97
C ALA A 266 9.16 4.72 -14.61
N LYS A 267 9.54 4.83 -15.89
CA LYS A 267 10.41 3.84 -16.56
C LYS A 267 11.79 3.78 -15.89
N GLN A 268 12.42 4.93 -15.60
CA GLN A 268 13.72 4.99 -14.94
C GLN A 268 13.65 4.46 -13.52
N PHE A 269 12.61 4.83 -12.76
CA PHE A 269 12.43 4.28 -11.41
C PHE A 269 12.20 2.77 -11.43
N LYS A 270 11.37 2.27 -12.34
CA LYS A 270 11.17 0.82 -12.55
C LYS A 270 12.49 0.11 -12.84
N LYS A 271 13.37 0.71 -13.65
CA LYS A 271 14.70 0.15 -13.94
C LYS A 271 15.53 0.02 -12.66
N ILE A 272 15.59 1.08 -11.83
CA ILE A 272 16.29 1.06 -10.53
C ILE A 272 15.73 -0.02 -9.62
N ILE A 273 14.41 -0.16 -9.53
CA ILE A 273 13.77 -1.19 -8.70
C ILE A 273 14.14 -2.60 -9.18
N VAL A 274 14.15 -2.84 -10.50
CA VAL A 274 14.34 -4.20 -11.04
C VAL A 274 15.82 -4.58 -11.13
N GLU A 275 16.73 -3.65 -11.48
CA GLU A 275 18.17 -3.92 -11.65
C GLU A 275 18.95 -4.05 -10.34
N SER A 276 18.36 -3.57 -9.24
CA SER A 276 19.00 -3.65 -7.90
C SER A 276 18.64 -4.93 -7.14
N ARG A 277 18.39 -6.04 -7.87
CA ARG A 277 18.13 -7.38 -7.29
C ARG A 277 19.34 -7.98 -6.60
#